data_f51ebcc5308d8b8d7f14c652905bdea7
#
_entry.id   f51ebcc5308d8b8d7f14c652905bdea7
#
_cell.length_a   1.000
_cell.length_b   1.000
_cell.length_c   1.000
_cell.angle_alpha   90.00
_cell.angle_beta   90.00
_cell.angle_gamma   90.00
#
_symmetry.space_group_name_H-M   'P 1'
#
loop_
_entity.id
_entity.type
_entity.pdbx_description
1 polymer ?
#
loop_
_entity_poly.entity_id
_entity_poly.type
_entity_poly.pdbx_seq_one_letter_code
_entity_poly.pdbx_strand_id
1 'polypeptide(L)'
;LLKEEWHFNKVVDPAAGSYFIENLTVSIAKQAWDLFLNVEEEGGMLEAVKAGKVQEAVNASNKARHDAVSKRKEVLLGTNQFPNFNEKAGEKNPVEAQCCCSGNSCEKPIATLNFNRAASEFETLRLQTERSGKRPKAFMLTIGNLAMRQARAQFSCNFLACAGYEVIDNLGFPTVEEGVEAAMKAGADIVVICSSDDEYAEYAVPAFKALNGRAMFIVAGAPACMDELKAAGIENF
;
A
#
# COMPACT_ATOMS: atom_id res chain seq x y z
N LEU A 1 17.93 -14.50 -15.69
CA LEU A 1 18.03 -13.46 -16.72
C LEU A 1 19.47 -12.98 -16.88
N LEU A 2 20.02 -12.18 -15.95
CA LEU A 2 21.35 -11.54 -16.10
C LEU A 2 22.49 -12.53 -16.33
N LYS A 3 22.47 -13.68 -15.69
CA LYS A 3 23.49 -14.71 -15.82
C LYS A 3 23.27 -15.60 -17.04
N GLU A 4 22.08 -16.19 -17.17
CA GLU A 4 21.85 -17.27 -18.13
C GLU A 4 21.42 -16.79 -19.53
N GLU A 5 20.75 -15.66 -19.62
CA GLU A 5 20.29 -15.10 -20.89
C GLU A 5 21.24 -14.01 -21.43
N TRP A 6 21.64 -13.07 -20.59
CA TRP A 6 22.49 -11.95 -21.01
C TRP A 6 23.99 -12.19 -20.81
N HIS A 7 24.36 -13.25 -20.10
CA HIS A 7 25.73 -13.68 -19.90
C HIS A 7 26.66 -12.61 -19.29
N PHE A 8 26.14 -11.70 -18.46
CA PHE A 8 26.94 -10.64 -17.82
C PHE A 8 28.06 -11.16 -16.93
N ASN A 9 27.96 -12.39 -16.46
CA ASN A 9 29.00 -13.06 -15.69
C ASN A 9 30.22 -13.53 -16.52
N LYS A 10 30.18 -13.41 -17.86
CA LYS A 10 31.28 -13.83 -18.75
C LYS A 10 32.25 -12.70 -19.08
N VAL A 11 31.99 -11.49 -18.62
CA VAL A 11 32.85 -10.32 -18.75
C VAL A 11 33.14 -9.75 -17.36
N VAL A 12 34.31 -9.13 -17.18
CA VAL A 12 34.72 -8.60 -15.86
C VAL A 12 33.90 -7.39 -15.48
N ASP A 13 33.68 -6.49 -16.44
CA ASP A 13 32.87 -5.29 -16.25
C ASP A 13 32.02 -5.02 -17.49
N PRO A 14 30.75 -5.48 -17.49
CA PRO A 14 29.86 -5.35 -18.65
C PRO A 14 29.43 -3.89 -18.94
N ALA A 15 29.63 -2.97 -18.02
CA ALA A 15 29.27 -1.57 -18.14
C ALA A 15 30.48 -0.61 -18.31
N ALA A 16 31.70 -1.16 -18.34
CA ALA A 16 32.93 -0.40 -18.47
C ALA A 16 32.89 0.54 -19.68
N GLY A 17 33.33 1.79 -19.47
CA GLY A 17 33.39 2.82 -20.49
C GLY A 17 32.06 3.52 -20.79
N SER A 18 30.96 3.13 -20.14
CA SER A 18 29.73 3.91 -20.17
C SER A 18 29.88 5.18 -19.33
N TYR A 19 29.89 6.34 -19.96
CA TYR A 19 30.06 7.63 -19.25
C TYR A 19 29.03 7.82 -18.12
N PHE A 20 27.79 7.39 -18.34
CA PHE A 20 26.73 7.46 -17.31
C PHE A 20 27.08 6.59 -16.10
N ILE A 21 27.45 5.33 -16.32
CA ILE A 21 27.76 4.38 -15.24
C ILE A 21 29.01 4.82 -14.47
N GLU A 22 30.06 5.26 -15.17
CA GLU A 22 31.29 5.76 -14.54
C GLU A 22 31.01 7.00 -13.67
N ASN A 23 30.25 7.96 -14.19
CA ASN A 23 29.88 9.16 -13.42
C ASN A 23 28.99 8.81 -12.22
N LEU A 24 28.04 7.90 -12.37
CA LEU A 24 27.18 7.43 -11.28
C LEU A 24 28.00 6.73 -10.20
N THR A 25 28.94 5.86 -10.59
CA THR A 25 29.83 5.15 -9.68
C THR A 25 30.68 6.13 -8.86
N VAL A 26 31.28 7.13 -9.53
CA VAL A 26 32.07 8.17 -8.86
C VAL A 26 31.19 9.02 -7.91
N SER A 27 29.98 9.36 -8.31
CA SER A 27 29.04 10.12 -7.48
C SER A 27 28.65 9.36 -6.21
N ILE A 28 28.32 8.06 -6.36
CA ILE A 28 27.99 7.19 -5.21
C ILE A 28 29.20 7.03 -4.30
N ALA A 29 30.39 6.81 -4.86
CA ALA A 29 31.62 6.66 -4.09
C ALA A 29 31.94 7.93 -3.27
N LYS A 30 31.78 9.12 -3.85
CA LYS A 30 31.96 10.38 -3.12
C LYS A 30 30.99 10.53 -1.97
N GLN A 31 29.70 10.30 -2.20
CA GLN A 31 28.68 10.40 -1.15
C GLN A 31 28.92 9.38 -0.02
N ALA A 32 29.30 8.15 -0.38
CA ALA A 32 29.66 7.13 0.62
C ALA A 32 30.88 7.54 1.43
N TRP A 33 31.88 8.14 0.78
CA TRP A 33 33.09 8.64 1.45
C TRP A 33 32.78 9.80 2.40
N ASP A 34 31.98 10.75 1.97
CA ASP A 34 31.56 11.88 2.81
C ASP A 34 30.79 11.39 4.04
N LEU A 35 29.89 10.40 3.87
CA LEU A 35 29.17 9.77 4.98
C LEU A 35 30.13 9.05 5.94
N PHE A 36 31.15 8.36 5.43
CA PHE A 36 32.19 7.73 6.24
C PHE A 36 32.95 8.76 7.07
N LEU A 37 33.41 9.87 6.45
CA LEU A 37 34.12 10.94 7.15
C LEU A 37 33.25 11.55 8.26
N ASN A 38 31.96 11.77 8.03
CA ASN A 38 31.07 12.30 9.05
C ASN A 38 30.99 11.37 10.28
N VAL A 39 30.93 10.05 10.05
CA VAL A 39 30.94 9.06 11.15
C VAL A 39 32.27 9.07 11.90
N GLU A 40 33.42 9.23 11.21
CA GLU A 40 34.75 9.32 11.84
C GLU A 40 34.87 10.59 12.68
N GLU A 41 34.41 11.76 12.20
CA GLU A 41 34.40 13.01 12.95
C GLU A 41 33.58 12.93 14.25
N GLU A 42 32.55 12.06 14.29
CA GLU A 42 31.73 11.81 15.46
C GLU A 42 32.35 10.84 16.48
N GLY A 43 33.58 10.42 16.27
CA GLY A 43 34.31 9.48 17.14
C GLY A 43 34.29 8.03 16.66
N GLY A 44 33.92 7.82 15.39
CA GLY A 44 33.87 6.52 14.74
C GLY A 44 32.55 5.77 14.95
N MET A 45 32.40 4.66 14.23
CA MET A 45 31.14 3.89 14.16
C MET A 45 30.63 3.44 15.53
N LEU A 46 31.51 3.04 16.45
CA LEU A 46 31.09 2.55 17.76
C LEU A 46 30.41 3.65 18.60
N GLU A 47 30.99 4.84 18.63
CA GLU A 47 30.42 5.95 19.39
C GLU A 47 29.15 6.50 18.71
N ALA A 48 29.09 6.57 17.38
CA ALA A 48 27.90 6.93 16.64
C ALA A 48 26.73 5.96 16.90
N VAL A 49 26.98 4.65 16.99
CA VAL A 49 25.97 3.63 17.34
C VAL A 49 25.51 3.78 18.79
N LYS A 50 26.43 4.00 19.76
CA LYS A 50 26.09 4.24 21.15
C LYS A 50 25.25 5.50 21.33
N ALA A 51 25.59 6.56 20.59
CA ALA A 51 24.85 7.83 20.59
C ALA A 51 23.49 7.76 19.87
N GLY A 52 23.18 6.66 19.15
CA GLY A 52 21.94 6.47 18.44
C GLY A 52 21.84 7.15 17.08
N LYS A 53 22.88 7.83 16.61
CA LYS A 53 22.87 8.60 15.36
C LYS A 53 22.68 7.74 14.11
N VAL A 54 23.33 6.57 14.08
CA VAL A 54 23.18 5.61 12.99
C VAL A 54 21.72 5.11 12.93
N GLN A 55 21.16 4.80 14.10
CA GLN A 55 19.77 4.33 14.20
C GLN A 55 18.78 5.40 13.79
N GLU A 56 19.00 6.65 14.16
CA GLU A 56 18.16 7.78 13.76
C GLU A 56 18.14 7.94 12.23
N ALA A 57 19.30 7.96 11.59
CA ALA A 57 19.43 8.11 10.14
C ALA A 57 18.75 6.95 9.37
N VAL A 58 19.00 5.69 9.82
CA VAL A 58 18.39 4.50 9.22
C VAL A 58 16.87 4.47 9.43
N ASN A 59 16.40 4.79 10.63
CA ASN A 59 14.97 4.81 10.95
C ASN A 59 14.24 5.93 10.20
N ALA A 60 14.88 7.08 9.98
CA ALA A 60 14.32 8.17 9.15
C ALA A 60 14.13 7.71 7.70
N SER A 61 15.13 7.05 7.13
CA SER A 61 15.05 6.48 5.77
C SER A 61 13.99 5.39 5.67
N ASN A 62 13.91 4.51 6.67
CA ASN A 62 12.88 3.47 6.76
C ASN A 62 11.47 4.09 6.80
N LYS A 63 11.24 5.09 7.65
CA LYS A 63 9.96 5.81 7.73
C LYS A 63 9.58 6.46 6.40
N ALA A 64 10.51 7.15 5.76
CA ALA A 64 10.26 7.78 4.45
C ALA A 64 9.85 6.74 3.39
N ARG A 65 10.46 5.55 3.42
CA ARG A 65 10.11 4.45 2.53
C ARG A 65 8.71 3.89 2.82
N HIS A 66 8.37 3.65 4.09
CA HIS A 66 7.03 3.20 4.49
C HIS A 66 5.95 4.22 4.08
N ASP A 67 6.21 5.52 4.26
CA ASP A 67 5.34 6.60 3.80
C ASP A 67 5.17 6.61 2.26
N ALA A 68 6.23 6.30 1.51
CA ALA A 68 6.15 6.20 0.05
C ALA A 68 5.34 4.98 -0.39
N VAL A 69 5.52 3.84 0.26
CA VAL A 69 4.77 2.60 -0.02
C VAL A 69 3.29 2.77 0.35
N SER A 70 2.96 3.37 1.49
CA SER A 70 1.58 3.61 1.92
C SER A 70 0.82 4.51 0.95
N LYS A 71 1.50 5.50 0.37
CA LYS A 71 0.95 6.44 -0.63
C LYS A 71 1.06 5.93 -2.08
N ARG A 72 1.51 4.69 -2.30
CA ARG A 72 1.78 4.10 -3.61
C ARG A 72 2.76 4.89 -4.50
N LYS A 73 3.61 5.74 -3.91
CA LYS A 73 4.74 6.39 -4.60
C LYS A 73 5.86 5.38 -4.89
N GLU A 74 6.08 4.42 -4.00
CA GLU A 74 6.88 3.23 -4.23
C GLU A 74 5.95 2.02 -4.40
N VAL A 75 6.02 1.37 -5.56
CA VAL A 75 5.18 0.22 -5.90
C VAL A 75 5.87 -1.07 -5.49
N LEU A 76 5.22 -1.82 -4.61
CA LEU A 76 5.55 -3.19 -4.28
C LEU A 76 4.55 -4.10 -4.99
N LEU A 77 4.94 -4.62 -6.16
CA LEU A 77 4.09 -5.44 -7.01
C LEU A 77 3.52 -6.64 -6.23
N GLY A 78 2.22 -6.82 -6.31
CA GLY A 78 1.50 -7.88 -5.59
C GLY A 78 1.20 -7.55 -4.11
N THR A 79 1.70 -6.43 -3.58
CA THR A 79 1.52 -6.00 -2.18
C THR A 79 0.60 -4.79 -2.08
N ASN A 80 1.08 -3.61 -2.49
CA ASN A 80 0.28 -2.38 -2.45
C ASN A 80 -0.32 -2.01 -3.81
N GLN A 81 0.03 -2.76 -4.87
CA GLN A 81 -0.54 -2.62 -6.21
C GLN A 81 -0.54 -3.99 -6.91
N PHE A 82 -1.57 -4.23 -7.72
CA PHE A 82 -1.78 -5.49 -8.45
C PHE A 82 -1.72 -6.75 -7.55
N PRO A 83 -2.50 -6.80 -6.44
CA PRO A 83 -2.52 -7.97 -5.58
C PRO A 83 -3.13 -9.17 -6.30
N ASN A 84 -2.69 -10.37 -5.94
CA ASN A 84 -3.38 -11.59 -6.36
C ASN A 84 -4.64 -11.76 -5.51
N PHE A 85 -5.81 -11.69 -6.13
CA PHE A 85 -7.12 -11.74 -5.46
C PHE A 85 -7.41 -13.08 -4.80
N ASN A 86 -6.77 -14.15 -5.24
CA ASN A 86 -7.00 -15.51 -4.77
C ASN A 86 -5.89 -16.02 -3.84
N GLU A 87 -4.83 -15.24 -3.63
CA GLU A 87 -3.73 -15.63 -2.78
C GLU A 87 -4.17 -15.68 -1.31
N LYS A 88 -3.69 -16.72 -0.62
CA LYS A 88 -3.75 -16.84 0.83
C LYS A 88 -2.32 -16.78 1.36
N ALA A 89 -2.11 -16.02 2.43
CA ALA A 89 -0.77 -15.87 3.02
C ALA A 89 -0.29 -17.16 3.70
N GLY A 90 -1.19 -18.09 3.97
CA GLY A 90 -0.89 -19.34 4.64
C GLY A 90 -0.50 -19.12 6.11
N GLU A 91 0.28 -20.07 6.66
CA GLU A 91 0.71 -20.06 8.07
C GLU A 91 1.89 -19.09 8.35
N LYS A 92 2.17 -18.14 7.47
CA LYS A 92 3.23 -17.16 7.69
C LYS A 92 2.86 -16.30 8.90
N ASN A 93 3.62 -16.45 9.97
CA ASN A 93 3.58 -15.48 11.06
C ASN A 93 4.15 -14.15 10.55
N PRO A 94 3.51 -12.99 10.85
CA PRO A 94 4.19 -11.72 10.68
C PRO A 94 5.53 -11.87 11.40
N VAL A 95 6.60 -11.40 10.78
CA VAL A 95 7.89 -11.31 11.46
C VAL A 95 7.68 -10.27 12.56
N GLU A 96 7.18 -10.71 13.70
CA GLU A 96 7.37 -9.97 14.93
C GLU A 96 8.88 -9.79 15.01
N ALA A 97 9.33 -8.53 15.09
CA ALA A 97 10.72 -8.24 15.34
C ALA A 97 11.11 -9.06 16.56
N GLN A 98 11.69 -10.25 16.35
CA GLN A 98 12.10 -11.14 17.41
C GLN A 98 13.17 -10.40 18.19
N CYS A 99 12.69 -9.75 19.25
CA CYS A 99 13.57 -9.34 20.30
C CYS A 99 14.28 -10.60 20.79
N CYS A 100 15.56 -10.76 20.52
CA CYS A 100 16.39 -11.90 20.94
C CYS A 100 16.46 -12.06 22.47
N CYS A 101 15.63 -11.34 23.22
CA CYS A 101 15.55 -11.34 24.67
C CYS A 101 14.21 -11.94 25.08
N SER A 102 14.10 -13.26 25.12
CA SER A 102 13.07 -13.96 25.88
C SER A 102 13.41 -13.83 27.37
N GLY A 103 12.80 -12.90 28.05
CA GLY A 103 12.83 -12.79 29.52
C GLY A 103 13.20 -11.42 30.03
N ASN A 104 12.28 -10.84 30.79
CA ASN A 104 12.35 -9.66 31.67
C ASN A 104 13.02 -8.40 31.10
N SER A 105 12.24 -7.32 31.07
CA SER A 105 12.61 -5.90 30.93
C SER A 105 14.12 -5.61 30.93
N CYS A 106 14.82 -5.92 29.84
CA CYS A 106 16.12 -5.36 29.58
C CYS A 106 15.92 -3.93 29.08
N GLU A 107 16.19 -2.94 29.90
CA GLU A 107 16.51 -1.61 29.40
C GLU A 107 17.66 -1.78 28.40
N LYS A 108 17.36 -1.64 27.11
CA LYS A 108 18.40 -1.75 26.09
C LYS A 108 19.24 -0.49 26.17
N PRO A 109 20.53 -0.57 26.53
CA PRO A 109 21.39 0.60 26.66
C PRO A 109 21.62 1.33 25.33
N ILE A 110 21.27 0.72 24.21
CA ILE A 110 21.46 1.24 22.86
C ILE A 110 20.14 1.12 22.10
N ALA A 111 19.72 2.20 21.42
CA ALA A 111 18.56 2.18 20.54
C ALA A 111 18.72 1.12 19.43
N THR A 112 17.64 0.43 19.10
CA THR A 112 17.65 -0.62 18.08
C THR A 112 17.16 -0.07 16.74
N LEU A 113 17.64 -0.67 15.64
CA LEU A 113 17.11 -0.42 14.30
C LEU A 113 15.69 -0.97 14.17
N ASN A 114 14.88 -0.32 13.35
CA ASN A 114 13.61 -0.86 12.90
C ASN A 114 13.88 -1.86 11.76
N PHE A 115 13.55 -3.13 11.98
CA PHE A 115 13.72 -4.21 11.00
C PHE A 115 12.46 -4.51 10.19
N ASN A 116 11.42 -3.68 10.30
CA ASN A 116 10.21 -3.86 9.53
C ASN A 116 10.50 -3.72 8.04
N ARG A 117 10.00 -4.67 7.26
CA ARG A 117 10.06 -4.62 5.79
C ARG A 117 9.05 -3.59 5.28
N ALA A 118 9.31 -3.01 4.11
CA ALA A 118 8.41 -2.02 3.49
C ALA A 118 6.97 -2.56 3.24
N ALA A 119 6.78 -3.88 3.20
CA ALA A 119 5.49 -4.54 3.04
C ALA A 119 4.79 -4.88 4.36
N SER A 120 5.42 -4.65 5.53
CA SER A 120 4.97 -5.16 6.84
C SER A 120 3.54 -4.78 7.19
N GLU A 121 3.15 -3.54 6.94
CA GLU A 121 1.80 -3.04 7.25
C GLU A 121 0.75 -3.71 6.37
N PHE A 122 1.01 -3.84 5.08
CA PHE A 122 0.10 -4.54 4.15
C PHE A 122 -0.01 -6.03 4.48
N GLU A 123 1.10 -6.68 4.82
CA GLU A 123 1.11 -8.07 5.24
C GLU A 123 0.31 -8.26 6.54
N THR A 124 0.49 -7.38 7.50
CA THR A 124 -0.26 -7.39 8.75
C THR A 124 -1.76 -7.24 8.51
N LEU A 125 -2.15 -6.25 7.70
CA LEU A 125 -3.55 -6.00 7.36
C LEU A 125 -4.17 -7.23 6.66
N ARG A 126 -3.47 -7.81 5.70
CA ARG A 126 -3.93 -9.00 4.97
C ARG A 126 -4.07 -10.21 5.88
N LEU A 127 -3.08 -10.45 6.75
CA LEU A 127 -3.13 -11.54 7.73
C LEU A 127 -4.26 -11.36 8.76
N GLN A 128 -4.54 -10.13 9.18
CA GLN A 128 -5.70 -9.84 10.04
C GLN A 128 -7.00 -10.21 9.35
N THR A 129 -7.17 -9.85 8.07
CA THR A 129 -8.33 -10.24 7.27
C THR A 129 -8.48 -11.76 7.18
N GLU A 130 -7.40 -12.47 6.87
CA GLU A 130 -7.43 -13.94 6.77
C GLU A 130 -7.73 -14.62 8.11
N ARG A 131 -7.15 -14.13 9.21
CA ARG A 131 -7.36 -14.66 10.57
C ARG A 131 -8.74 -14.37 11.14
N SER A 132 -9.42 -13.34 10.66
CA SER A 132 -10.79 -13.02 11.09
C SER A 132 -11.81 -14.11 10.74
N GLY A 133 -11.45 -15.06 9.86
CA GLY A 133 -12.31 -16.13 9.37
C GLY A 133 -13.41 -15.64 8.43
N LYS A 134 -13.60 -14.33 8.28
CA LYS A 134 -14.53 -13.71 7.36
C LYS A 134 -13.77 -12.83 6.38
N ARG A 135 -13.87 -13.12 5.09
CA ARG A 135 -13.35 -12.28 4.04
C ARG A 135 -14.41 -11.25 3.64
N PRO A 136 -14.25 -9.95 3.97
CA PRO A 136 -15.23 -8.94 3.61
C PRO A 136 -15.41 -8.85 2.11
N LYS A 137 -16.65 -8.68 1.65
CA LYS A 137 -17.01 -8.54 0.24
C LYS A 137 -17.20 -7.08 -0.12
N ALA A 138 -16.39 -6.59 -1.04
CA ALA A 138 -16.47 -5.24 -1.57
C ALA A 138 -17.06 -5.27 -2.98
N PHE A 139 -18.22 -4.66 -3.14
CA PHE A 139 -18.97 -4.61 -4.40
C PHE A 139 -18.77 -3.25 -5.06
N MET A 140 -18.38 -3.26 -6.35
CA MET A 140 -18.23 -2.05 -7.15
C MET A 140 -19.57 -1.69 -7.79
N LEU A 141 -20.26 -0.69 -7.24
CA LEU A 141 -21.47 -0.13 -7.85
C LEU A 141 -21.04 0.85 -8.94
N THR A 142 -20.89 0.34 -10.17
CA THR A 142 -20.45 1.11 -11.33
C THR A 142 -21.66 1.68 -12.07
N ILE A 143 -21.71 3.02 -12.23
CA ILE A 143 -22.83 3.73 -12.86
C ILE A 143 -22.33 4.97 -13.60
N GLY A 144 -23.07 5.48 -14.57
CA GLY A 144 -22.73 6.68 -15.31
C GLY A 144 -21.65 6.48 -16.38
N ASN A 145 -20.76 7.46 -16.53
CA ASN A 145 -19.75 7.51 -17.58
C ASN A 145 -18.86 6.27 -17.61
N LEU A 146 -18.82 5.56 -18.75
CA LEU A 146 -18.14 4.27 -18.91
C LEU A 146 -16.64 4.33 -18.56
N ALA A 147 -15.92 5.31 -19.07
CA ALA A 147 -14.48 5.40 -18.88
C ALA A 147 -14.13 5.70 -17.42
N MET A 148 -14.84 6.64 -16.80
CA MET A 148 -14.60 7.04 -15.42
C MET A 148 -15.00 5.95 -14.42
N ARG A 149 -16.19 5.34 -14.59
CA ARG A 149 -16.62 4.26 -13.70
C ARG A 149 -15.69 3.05 -13.73
N GLN A 150 -15.14 2.69 -14.92
CA GLN A 150 -14.17 1.60 -15.04
C GLN A 150 -12.83 1.94 -14.38
N ALA A 151 -12.32 3.15 -14.57
CA ALA A 151 -11.07 3.58 -13.95
C ALA A 151 -11.19 3.59 -12.41
N ARG A 152 -12.32 4.09 -11.89
CA ARG A 152 -12.60 4.12 -10.44
C ARG A 152 -12.77 2.70 -9.88
N ALA A 153 -13.52 1.83 -10.56
CA ALA A 153 -13.70 0.44 -10.16
C ALA A 153 -12.36 -0.31 -10.13
N GLN A 154 -11.54 -0.18 -11.17
CA GLN A 154 -10.23 -0.81 -11.22
C GLN A 154 -9.33 -0.36 -10.06
N PHE A 155 -9.30 0.94 -9.77
CA PHE A 155 -8.55 1.47 -8.64
C PHE A 155 -9.05 0.89 -7.32
N SER A 156 -10.37 0.93 -7.08
CA SER A 156 -10.99 0.45 -5.84
C SER A 156 -10.83 -1.05 -5.64
N CYS A 157 -10.97 -1.85 -6.70
CA CYS A 157 -10.71 -3.28 -6.68
C CYS A 157 -9.27 -3.58 -6.23
N ASN A 158 -8.28 -2.91 -6.85
CA ASN A 158 -6.88 -3.08 -6.48
C ASN A 158 -6.62 -2.63 -5.04
N PHE A 159 -7.21 -1.51 -4.62
CA PHE A 159 -7.02 -0.95 -3.29
C PHE A 159 -7.53 -1.89 -2.20
N LEU A 160 -8.78 -2.35 -2.32
CA LEU A 160 -9.41 -3.22 -1.31
C LEU A 160 -8.84 -4.64 -1.33
N ALA A 161 -8.45 -5.14 -2.49
CA ALA A 161 -7.79 -6.44 -2.59
C ALA A 161 -6.39 -6.48 -1.95
N CYS A 162 -5.68 -5.34 -1.81
CA CYS A 162 -4.43 -5.28 -1.05
C CYS A 162 -4.64 -5.66 0.43
N ALA A 163 -5.81 -5.39 0.99
CA ALA A 163 -6.20 -5.82 2.33
C ALA A 163 -6.71 -7.28 2.40
N GLY A 164 -6.75 -7.99 1.28
CA GLY A 164 -7.26 -9.35 1.19
C GLY A 164 -8.78 -9.46 1.07
N TYR A 165 -9.50 -8.37 0.80
CA TYR A 165 -10.96 -8.40 0.61
C TYR A 165 -11.35 -9.11 -0.68
N GLU A 166 -12.53 -9.74 -0.67
CA GLU A 166 -13.15 -10.26 -1.88
C GLU A 166 -13.74 -9.09 -2.67
N VAL A 167 -13.30 -8.88 -3.90
CA VAL A 167 -13.80 -7.79 -4.74
C VAL A 167 -14.74 -8.34 -5.81
N ILE A 168 -15.90 -7.70 -5.96
CA ILE A 168 -16.91 -8.04 -6.94
C ILE A 168 -17.05 -6.86 -7.89
N ASP A 169 -16.47 -7.00 -9.08
CA ASP A 169 -16.55 -6.04 -10.17
C ASP A 169 -17.71 -6.40 -11.12
N ASN A 170 -18.15 -5.41 -11.91
CA ASN A 170 -19.24 -5.59 -12.87
C ASN A 170 -19.15 -4.60 -14.03
N LEU A 171 -19.98 -4.82 -15.07
CA LEU A 171 -19.96 -3.99 -16.27
C LEU A 171 -20.71 -2.66 -16.12
N GLY A 172 -21.51 -2.50 -15.05
CA GLY A 172 -22.28 -1.30 -14.75
C GLY A 172 -23.79 -1.54 -14.71
N PHE A 173 -24.45 -0.62 -14.02
CA PHE A 173 -25.90 -0.67 -13.82
C PHE A 173 -26.57 0.53 -14.52
N PRO A 174 -27.78 0.36 -15.06
CA PRO A 174 -28.54 1.47 -15.65
C PRO A 174 -29.16 2.37 -14.57
N THR A 175 -29.47 1.82 -13.39
CA THR A 175 -30.06 2.56 -12.25
C THR A 175 -29.34 2.24 -10.95
N VAL A 176 -29.47 3.15 -9.99
CA VAL A 176 -28.91 3.00 -8.64
C VAL A 176 -29.57 1.83 -7.90
N GLU A 177 -30.88 1.68 -8.04
CA GLU A 177 -31.68 0.65 -7.38
C GLU A 177 -31.24 -0.75 -7.78
N GLU A 178 -31.08 -0.99 -9.09
CA GLU A 178 -30.58 -2.27 -9.60
C GLU A 178 -29.16 -2.57 -9.07
N GLY A 179 -28.29 -1.57 -8.99
CA GLY A 179 -26.95 -1.72 -8.46
C GLY A 179 -26.95 -2.07 -6.97
N VAL A 180 -27.77 -1.42 -6.18
CA VAL A 180 -27.92 -1.70 -4.73
C VAL A 180 -28.54 -3.07 -4.49
N GLU A 181 -29.57 -3.46 -5.25
CA GLU A 181 -30.16 -4.81 -5.15
C GLU A 181 -29.14 -5.91 -5.51
N ALA A 182 -28.35 -5.70 -6.56
CA ALA A 182 -27.29 -6.62 -6.94
C ALA A 182 -26.22 -6.75 -5.84
N ALA A 183 -25.81 -5.64 -5.22
CA ALA A 183 -24.87 -5.63 -4.10
C ALA A 183 -25.42 -6.43 -2.89
N MET A 184 -26.69 -6.23 -2.55
CA MET A 184 -27.33 -6.95 -1.45
C MET A 184 -27.49 -8.44 -1.75
N LYS A 185 -27.84 -8.79 -2.98
CA LYS A 185 -27.92 -10.20 -3.44
C LYS A 185 -26.55 -10.90 -3.40
N ALA A 186 -25.48 -10.16 -3.68
CA ALA A 186 -24.10 -10.67 -3.57
C ALA A 186 -23.63 -10.80 -2.12
N GLY A 187 -24.37 -10.26 -1.15
CA GLY A 187 -23.99 -10.25 0.26
C GLY A 187 -22.79 -9.31 0.53
N ALA A 188 -22.78 -8.14 -0.09
CA ALA A 188 -21.71 -7.16 0.07
C ALA A 188 -21.68 -6.59 1.49
N ASP A 189 -20.48 -6.55 2.09
CA ASP A 189 -20.21 -5.85 3.35
C ASP A 189 -19.86 -4.38 3.09
N ILE A 190 -19.29 -4.10 1.91
CA ILE A 190 -18.85 -2.77 1.47
C ILE A 190 -19.40 -2.54 0.06
N VAL A 191 -19.99 -1.38 -0.18
CA VAL A 191 -20.42 -0.92 -1.50
C VAL A 191 -19.64 0.33 -1.87
N VAL A 192 -18.91 0.26 -2.97
CA VAL A 192 -18.12 1.37 -3.50
C VAL A 192 -18.80 1.90 -4.75
N ILE A 193 -19.33 3.13 -4.69
CA ILE A 193 -19.88 3.76 -5.87
C ILE A 193 -18.77 4.31 -6.76
N CYS A 194 -18.78 3.93 -8.03
CA CYS A 194 -17.80 4.28 -9.04
C CYS A 194 -18.49 5.01 -10.20
N SER A 195 -18.24 6.31 -10.34
CA SER A 195 -18.76 7.17 -11.40
C SER A 195 -17.79 8.31 -11.72
N SER A 196 -18.19 9.27 -12.52
CA SER A 196 -17.44 10.53 -12.68
C SER A 196 -17.67 11.48 -11.53
N ASP A 197 -16.76 12.44 -11.31
CA ASP A 197 -16.86 13.39 -10.22
C ASP A 197 -18.13 14.26 -10.31
N ASP A 198 -18.58 14.59 -11.52
CA ASP A 198 -19.77 15.41 -11.78
C ASP A 198 -21.07 14.62 -11.50
N GLU A 199 -21.06 13.31 -11.70
CA GLU A 199 -22.24 12.45 -11.55
C GLU A 199 -22.49 12.00 -10.10
N TYR A 200 -21.51 12.13 -9.20
CA TYR A 200 -21.71 11.75 -7.79
C TYR A 200 -22.78 12.55 -7.09
N ALA A 201 -23.00 13.82 -7.47
CA ALA A 201 -24.09 14.63 -6.93
C ALA A 201 -25.47 14.01 -7.19
N GLU A 202 -25.62 13.32 -8.33
CA GLU A 202 -26.87 12.67 -8.74
C GLU A 202 -27.04 11.29 -8.12
N TYR A 203 -25.96 10.48 -8.14
CA TYR A 203 -26.08 9.03 -7.83
C TYR A 203 -25.73 8.66 -6.39
N ALA A 204 -24.84 9.39 -5.71
CA ALA A 204 -24.30 8.95 -4.43
C ALA A 204 -25.35 9.00 -3.30
N VAL A 205 -26.12 10.08 -3.20
CA VAL A 205 -27.15 10.22 -2.15
C VAL A 205 -28.30 9.23 -2.33
N PRO A 206 -28.87 9.02 -3.54
CA PRO A 206 -29.86 7.96 -3.76
C PRO A 206 -29.33 6.56 -3.41
N ALA A 207 -28.09 6.24 -3.81
CA ALA A 207 -27.47 4.95 -3.51
C ALA A 207 -27.29 4.74 -2.01
N PHE A 208 -26.81 5.75 -1.30
CA PHE A 208 -26.64 5.71 0.17
C PHE A 208 -27.97 5.50 0.89
N LYS A 209 -29.01 6.22 0.48
CA LYS A 209 -30.37 6.06 1.05
C LYS A 209 -30.98 4.69 0.72
N ALA A 210 -30.84 4.21 -0.51
CA ALA A 210 -31.32 2.89 -0.92
C ALA A 210 -30.60 1.77 -0.18
N LEU A 211 -29.30 1.96 0.14
CA LEU A 211 -28.52 1.00 0.92
C LEU A 211 -29.00 0.92 2.38
N ASN A 212 -29.47 2.04 2.93
CA ASN A 212 -30.07 2.12 4.27
C ASN A 212 -29.23 1.46 5.39
N GLY A 213 -27.94 1.70 5.42
CA GLY A 213 -27.03 1.15 6.45
C GLY A 213 -26.78 -0.35 6.40
N ARG A 214 -27.25 -1.06 5.36
CA ARG A 214 -27.06 -2.52 5.22
C ARG A 214 -25.64 -2.94 4.89
N ALA A 215 -24.81 -2.03 4.38
CA ALA A 215 -23.40 -2.22 4.11
C ALA A 215 -22.66 -0.88 4.29
N MET A 216 -21.34 -0.93 4.46
CA MET A 216 -20.51 0.28 4.45
C MET A 216 -20.53 0.91 3.06
N PHE A 217 -20.74 2.22 2.98
CA PHE A 217 -20.77 2.94 1.71
C PHE A 217 -19.53 3.80 1.53
N ILE A 218 -18.92 3.72 0.35
CA ILE A 218 -17.70 4.47 -0.01
C ILE A 218 -17.90 5.12 -1.38
N VAL A 219 -17.49 6.37 -1.51
CA VAL A 219 -17.43 7.07 -2.80
C VAL A 219 -16.00 6.97 -3.36
N ALA A 220 -15.85 6.45 -4.56
CA ALA A 220 -14.52 6.28 -5.18
C ALA A 220 -14.01 7.61 -5.75
N GLY A 221 -13.47 8.48 -4.92
CA GLY A 221 -12.89 9.76 -5.32
C GLY A 221 -13.17 10.88 -4.33
N ALA A 222 -12.76 12.10 -4.69
CA ALA A 222 -12.99 13.31 -3.90
C ALA A 222 -13.67 14.37 -4.79
N PRO A 223 -14.99 14.22 -5.07
CA PRO A 223 -15.71 15.12 -5.96
C PRO A 223 -15.87 16.51 -5.34
N ALA A 224 -16.13 17.51 -6.17
CA ALA A 224 -16.37 18.89 -5.72
C ALA A 224 -17.59 19.00 -4.77
N CYS A 225 -18.58 18.10 -4.91
CA CYS A 225 -19.77 18.02 -4.06
C CYS A 225 -19.54 17.29 -2.72
N MET A 226 -18.29 16.98 -2.33
CA MET A 226 -17.97 16.20 -1.13
C MET A 226 -18.64 16.75 0.14
N ASP A 227 -18.69 18.05 0.32
CA ASP A 227 -19.28 18.67 1.52
C ASP A 227 -20.80 18.44 1.58
N GLU A 228 -21.48 18.47 0.44
CA GLU A 228 -22.91 18.13 0.33
C GLU A 228 -23.17 16.65 0.64
N LEU A 229 -22.28 15.78 0.14
CA LEU A 229 -22.35 14.33 0.41
C LEU A 229 -22.10 14.03 1.89
N LYS A 230 -21.17 14.73 2.55
CA LYS A 230 -20.97 14.62 3.99
C LYS A 230 -22.17 15.09 4.79
N ALA A 231 -22.82 16.20 4.37
CA ALA A 231 -24.05 16.68 4.98
C ALA A 231 -25.21 15.67 4.86
N ALA A 232 -25.19 14.81 3.82
CA ALA A 232 -26.14 13.72 3.63
C ALA A 232 -25.79 12.45 4.47
N GLY A 233 -24.68 12.45 5.20
CA GLY A 233 -24.24 11.34 6.06
C GLY A 233 -23.24 10.37 5.41
N ILE A 234 -22.66 10.71 4.26
CA ILE A 234 -21.62 9.89 3.60
C ILE A 234 -20.26 10.31 4.16
N GLU A 235 -19.55 9.40 4.82
CA GLU A 235 -18.31 9.71 5.53
C GLU A 235 -17.05 9.19 4.82
N ASN A 236 -17.18 8.20 3.94
CA ASN A 236 -16.03 7.50 3.33
C ASN A 236 -15.86 7.91 1.86
N PHE A 237 -14.63 8.37 1.53
CA PHE A 237 -14.24 8.85 0.19
C PHE A 237 -12.89 8.27 -0.23
#